data_4c4853ca05a62de6210fcc5ea20db010
#
_entry.id   4c4853ca05a62de6210fcc5ea20db010
#
_cell.length_a   1.000
_cell.length_b   1.000
_cell.length_c   1.000
_cell.angle_alpha   90.00
_cell.angle_beta   90.00
_cell.angle_gamma   90.00
#
_symmetry.space_group_name_H-M   'P 1'
#
loop_
_entity.id
_entity.type
_entity.pdbx_description
1 polymer ?
#
loop_
_entity_poly.entity_id
_entity_poly.type
_entity_poly.pdbx_seq_one_letter_code
_entity_poly.pdbx_strand_id
1 'polypeptide(L)'
;MARQPKYEEIAVELQRQIETGLLAPSARLPTEKELSDQYDASRNTVREAIKRLMGLGLVETRAGQGTFVTKKVDPFVTVLSTVPSPEPPPPANAEGTKSRVTLGGSETSAYLSEVGNEHRSADLGPITIAVLVPPPVVGSRLRCQPGEQVVSRLQIRRIDSEPWSLQNSYYPLRFITDGAVRLLSVDNISEGTVQYLKDELGIDQVGYRDWITARNADSNEQKLFGLSHDATVFVLYRTAFDQHQQPSRVTVTVFPADRNQFIINVGQVPPPEYKAEAPADASS
;
A
#
# COMPACT_ATOMS: atom_id res chain seq x y z
N MET A 1 -37.43 17.08 21.27
CA MET A 1 -36.37 16.56 20.39
C MET A 1 -35.56 17.73 19.87
N ALA A 2 -34.24 17.75 20.07
CA ALA A 2 -33.40 18.81 19.56
C ALA A 2 -33.40 18.74 18.02
N ARG A 3 -33.64 19.84 17.35
CA ARG A 3 -33.63 19.93 15.88
C ARG A 3 -32.20 19.70 15.41
N GLN A 4 -32.01 18.73 14.52
CA GLN A 4 -30.69 18.40 13.97
C GLN A 4 -30.10 19.65 13.28
N PRO A 5 -28.83 19.99 13.51
CA PRO A 5 -28.21 21.15 12.88
C PRO A 5 -28.26 21.05 11.35
N LYS A 6 -28.56 22.15 10.68
CA LYS A 6 -28.75 22.17 9.22
C LYS A 6 -27.54 21.65 8.43
N TYR A 7 -26.32 21.84 8.91
CA TYR A 7 -25.12 21.29 8.26
C TYR A 7 -25.07 19.76 8.32
N GLU A 8 -25.63 19.15 9.38
CA GLU A 8 -25.70 17.69 9.48
C GLU A 8 -26.72 17.11 8.50
N GLU A 9 -27.89 17.78 8.35
CA GLU A 9 -28.89 17.38 7.34
C GLU A 9 -28.28 17.37 5.94
N ILE A 10 -27.54 18.45 5.58
CA ILE A 10 -26.84 18.55 4.29
C ILE A 10 -25.79 17.47 4.13
N ALA A 11 -24.97 17.25 5.16
CA ALA A 11 -23.92 16.23 5.10
C ALA A 11 -24.49 14.81 4.91
N VAL A 12 -25.55 14.46 5.65
CA VAL A 12 -26.23 13.16 5.54
C VAL A 12 -26.84 12.96 4.14
N GLU A 13 -27.48 13.98 3.59
CA GLU A 13 -28.07 13.89 2.24
C GLU A 13 -27.01 13.75 1.15
N LEU A 14 -25.94 14.53 1.20
CA LEU A 14 -24.81 14.37 0.27
C LEU A 14 -24.10 13.02 0.42
N GLN A 15 -23.93 12.53 1.66
CA GLN A 15 -23.41 11.20 1.93
C GLN A 15 -24.27 10.12 1.26
N ARG A 16 -25.59 10.18 1.43
CA ARG A 16 -26.52 9.27 0.79
C ARG A 16 -26.40 9.31 -0.74
N GLN A 17 -26.26 10.50 -1.35
CA GLN A 17 -26.09 10.63 -2.80
C GLN A 17 -24.77 10.01 -3.29
N ILE A 18 -23.70 10.08 -2.49
CA ILE A 18 -22.42 9.44 -2.77
C ILE A 18 -22.57 7.91 -2.64
N GLU A 19 -23.18 7.43 -1.55
CA GLU A 19 -23.36 5.99 -1.29
C GLU A 19 -24.27 5.31 -2.31
N THR A 20 -25.29 6.02 -2.80
CA THR A 20 -26.20 5.51 -3.85
C THR A 20 -25.68 5.70 -5.28
N GLY A 21 -24.49 6.30 -5.44
CA GLY A 21 -23.90 6.55 -6.77
C GLY A 21 -24.52 7.71 -7.57
N LEU A 22 -25.49 8.44 -7.02
CA LEU A 22 -26.03 9.67 -7.65
C LEU A 22 -24.92 10.70 -7.85
N LEU A 23 -24.01 10.82 -6.89
CA LEU A 23 -22.74 11.51 -7.02
C LEU A 23 -21.66 10.45 -7.24
N ALA A 24 -21.31 10.23 -8.49
CA ALA A 24 -20.34 9.19 -8.86
C ALA A 24 -18.93 9.47 -8.29
N PRO A 25 -18.09 8.44 -8.09
CA PRO A 25 -16.68 8.61 -7.73
C PRO A 25 -15.98 9.58 -8.69
N SER A 26 -15.15 10.47 -8.16
CA SER A 26 -14.47 11.56 -8.87
C SER A 26 -15.39 12.63 -9.46
N ALA A 27 -16.70 12.56 -9.27
CA ALA A 27 -17.59 13.62 -9.67
C ALA A 27 -17.34 14.89 -8.84
N ARG A 28 -17.43 16.04 -9.48
CA ARG A 28 -17.35 17.32 -8.79
C ARG A 28 -18.64 17.58 -8.04
N LEU A 29 -18.56 17.91 -6.75
CA LEU A 29 -19.70 18.43 -6.00
C LEU A 29 -20.17 19.76 -6.58
N PRO A 30 -21.47 20.09 -6.46
CA PRO A 30 -21.93 21.44 -6.70
C PRO A 30 -21.15 22.44 -5.84
N THR A 31 -20.98 23.64 -6.35
CA THR A 31 -20.25 24.70 -5.65
C THR A 31 -20.93 25.08 -4.33
N GLU A 32 -20.18 25.69 -3.40
CA GLU A 32 -20.76 26.19 -2.14
C GLU A 32 -21.99 27.11 -2.38
N LYS A 33 -21.99 27.86 -3.48
CA LYS A 33 -23.10 28.72 -3.84
C LYS A 33 -24.32 27.91 -4.27
N GLU A 34 -24.13 26.95 -5.16
CA GLU A 34 -25.22 26.07 -5.65
C GLU A 34 -25.81 25.26 -4.50
N LEU A 35 -24.97 24.72 -3.61
CA LEU A 35 -25.44 24.00 -2.41
C LEU A 35 -26.17 24.95 -1.43
N SER A 36 -25.69 26.20 -1.27
CA SER A 36 -26.35 27.21 -0.45
C SER A 36 -27.77 27.53 -0.98
N ASP A 37 -27.88 27.67 -2.29
CA ASP A 37 -29.16 27.93 -2.96
C ASP A 37 -30.08 26.69 -2.89
N GLN A 38 -29.56 25.49 -3.12
CA GLN A 38 -30.31 24.24 -3.12
C GLN A 38 -30.89 23.87 -1.76
N TYR A 39 -30.13 24.09 -0.68
CA TYR A 39 -30.54 23.71 0.67
C TYR A 39 -31.08 24.84 1.52
N ASP A 40 -31.25 26.04 0.94
CA ASP A 40 -31.61 27.27 1.67
C ASP A 40 -30.77 27.41 2.97
N ALA A 41 -29.45 27.42 2.81
CA ALA A 41 -28.51 27.45 3.92
C ALA A 41 -27.40 28.47 3.68
N SER A 42 -26.79 28.97 4.77
CA SER A 42 -25.65 29.86 4.64
C SER A 42 -24.43 29.15 4.06
N ARG A 43 -23.54 29.87 3.37
CA ARG A 43 -22.27 29.33 2.87
C ARG A 43 -21.42 28.69 4.00
N ASN A 44 -21.46 29.28 5.20
CA ASN A 44 -20.75 28.70 6.35
C ASN A 44 -21.33 27.33 6.76
N THR A 45 -22.67 27.20 6.75
CA THR A 45 -23.37 25.94 7.01
C THR A 45 -22.97 24.87 5.98
N VAL A 46 -22.92 25.24 4.69
CA VAL A 46 -22.45 24.33 3.62
C VAL A 46 -20.99 23.94 3.81
N ARG A 47 -20.11 24.87 4.18
CA ARG A 47 -18.71 24.56 4.47
C ARG A 47 -18.54 23.57 5.61
N GLU A 48 -19.31 23.71 6.67
CA GLU A 48 -19.28 22.75 7.79
C GLU A 48 -19.77 21.37 7.35
N ALA A 49 -20.79 21.29 6.48
CA ALA A 49 -21.22 20.02 5.89
C ALA A 49 -20.11 19.39 5.04
N ILE A 50 -19.46 20.17 4.16
CA ILE A 50 -18.34 19.68 3.35
C ILE A 50 -17.16 19.23 4.22
N LYS A 51 -16.79 19.98 5.27
CA LYS A 51 -15.74 19.57 6.22
C LYS A 51 -16.06 18.23 6.89
N ARG A 52 -17.34 18.03 7.26
CA ARG A 52 -17.77 16.75 7.81
C ARG A 52 -17.57 15.60 6.83
N LEU A 53 -17.97 15.81 5.56
CA LEU A 53 -17.75 14.80 4.49
C LEU A 53 -16.27 14.56 4.22
N MET A 54 -15.42 15.59 4.29
CA MET A 54 -13.96 15.47 4.21
C MET A 54 -13.41 14.65 5.39
N GLY A 55 -13.90 14.93 6.61
CA GLY A 55 -13.53 14.16 7.81
C GLY A 55 -13.93 12.67 7.73
N LEU A 56 -14.98 12.35 6.96
CA LEU A 56 -15.41 10.98 6.66
C LEU A 56 -14.68 10.37 5.43
N GLY A 57 -13.78 11.12 4.79
CA GLY A 57 -13.08 10.66 3.59
C GLY A 57 -13.96 10.52 2.34
N LEU A 58 -15.17 11.07 2.35
CA LEU A 58 -16.13 10.93 1.25
C LEU A 58 -15.90 11.94 0.12
N VAL A 59 -15.25 13.05 0.42
CA VAL A 59 -14.93 14.11 -0.54
C VAL A 59 -13.53 14.68 -0.27
N GLU A 60 -12.91 15.21 -1.32
CA GLU A 60 -11.62 15.91 -1.26
C GLU A 60 -11.74 17.28 -1.95
N THR A 61 -11.03 18.27 -1.41
CA THR A 61 -10.97 19.61 -2.04
C THR A 61 -9.66 19.75 -2.82
N ARG A 62 -9.76 20.08 -4.09
CA ARG A 62 -8.62 20.40 -4.95
C ARG A 62 -8.54 21.91 -5.13
N ALA A 63 -7.41 22.52 -4.74
CA ALA A 63 -7.21 23.97 -4.77
C ALA A 63 -7.53 24.55 -6.16
N GLY A 64 -8.41 25.54 -6.23
CA GLY A 64 -8.83 26.19 -7.46
C GLY A 64 -9.75 25.36 -8.37
N GLN A 65 -9.98 24.09 -8.08
CA GLN A 65 -10.78 23.18 -8.93
C GLN A 65 -12.15 22.85 -8.32
N GLY A 66 -12.28 22.85 -6.99
CA GLY A 66 -13.51 22.56 -6.28
C GLY A 66 -13.39 21.34 -5.38
N THR A 67 -14.56 20.84 -4.93
CA THR A 67 -14.67 19.63 -4.10
C THR A 67 -15.16 18.47 -4.97
N PHE A 68 -14.54 17.30 -4.80
CA PHE A 68 -14.82 16.09 -5.60
C PHE A 68 -15.17 14.94 -4.69
N VAL A 69 -16.01 14.03 -5.15
CA VAL A 69 -16.27 12.76 -4.47
C VAL A 69 -14.99 11.93 -4.50
N THR A 70 -14.57 11.47 -3.35
CA THR A 70 -13.40 10.58 -3.25
C THR A 70 -13.68 9.29 -4.03
N LYS A 71 -12.76 8.89 -4.88
CA LYS A 71 -12.85 7.58 -5.53
C LYS A 71 -12.70 6.53 -4.43
N LYS A 72 -13.78 5.81 -4.09
CA LYS A 72 -13.63 4.60 -3.27
C LYS A 72 -12.71 3.66 -4.04
N VAL A 73 -11.52 3.50 -3.55
CA VAL A 73 -10.60 2.48 -4.06
C VAL A 73 -10.83 1.29 -3.14
N ASP A 74 -11.18 0.14 -3.69
CA ASP A 74 -11.27 -1.09 -2.90
C ASP A 74 -9.88 -1.35 -2.29
N PRO A 75 -9.77 -1.41 -0.95
CA PRO A 75 -8.47 -1.53 -0.33
C PRO A 75 -7.80 -2.84 -0.71
N PHE A 76 -6.54 -2.78 -1.09
CA PHE A 76 -5.74 -3.99 -1.23
C PHE A 76 -5.32 -4.50 0.13
N VAL A 77 -5.53 -5.78 0.38
CA VAL A 77 -5.26 -6.41 1.65
C VAL A 77 -3.95 -7.18 1.62
N THR A 78 -2.97 -6.71 2.38
CA THR A 78 -1.70 -7.41 2.57
C THR A 78 -1.78 -8.30 3.80
N VAL A 79 -1.63 -9.61 3.62
CA VAL A 79 -1.59 -10.58 4.74
C VAL A 79 -0.16 -10.71 5.26
N LEU A 80 0.06 -10.38 6.52
CA LEU A 80 1.38 -10.43 7.19
C LEU A 80 1.54 -11.67 8.08
N SER A 81 0.77 -12.71 7.86
CA SER A 81 0.77 -13.89 8.73
C SER A 81 1.96 -14.79 8.50
N THR A 82 2.51 -15.32 9.60
CA THR A 82 3.44 -16.44 9.62
C THR A 82 2.73 -17.62 10.26
N VAL A 83 1.98 -18.41 9.50
CA VAL A 83 1.59 -19.74 9.96
C VAL A 83 2.58 -20.73 9.36
N PRO A 84 3.37 -21.47 10.14
CA PRO A 84 4.04 -22.65 9.61
C PRO A 84 2.93 -23.58 9.13
N SER A 85 2.88 -23.88 7.84
CA SER A 85 1.98 -24.93 7.35
C SER A 85 2.45 -26.26 7.93
N PRO A 86 1.65 -26.99 8.70
CA PRO A 86 2.04 -28.30 9.20
C PRO A 86 1.96 -29.41 8.12
N GLU A 87 1.55 -29.06 6.91
CA GLU A 87 1.42 -30.01 5.81
C GLU A 87 2.44 -29.76 4.70
N PRO A 88 2.96 -30.84 4.08
CA PRO A 88 3.77 -30.71 2.87
C PRO A 88 2.96 -30.00 1.77
N PRO A 89 3.61 -29.24 0.88
CA PRO A 89 2.89 -28.49 -0.14
C PRO A 89 2.00 -29.43 -0.95
N PRO A 90 0.74 -29.06 -1.19
CA PRO A 90 -0.16 -29.86 -2.02
C PRO A 90 0.44 -30.00 -3.43
N PRO A 91 0.14 -31.11 -4.14
CA PRO A 91 0.62 -31.32 -5.49
C PRO A 91 0.22 -30.16 -6.39
N ALA A 92 1.04 -29.87 -7.41
CA ALA A 92 1.05 -28.65 -8.23
C ALA A 92 -0.28 -28.26 -8.93
N ASN A 93 -1.38 -28.96 -8.71
CA ASN A 93 -2.67 -28.81 -9.39
C ASN A 93 -3.82 -28.39 -8.46
N ALA A 94 -3.57 -28.03 -7.21
CA ALA A 94 -4.63 -27.55 -6.32
C ALA A 94 -4.75 -26.01 -6.45
N GLU A 95 -5.81 -25.57 -7.12
CA GLU A 95 -6.29 -24.18 -7.08
C GLU A 95 -6.76 -23.88 -5.66
N GLY A 96 -5.92 -23.22 -4.89
CA GLY A 96 -6.23 -22.81 -3.51
C GLY A 96 -5.26 -21.76 -3.03
N THR A 97 -5.80 -20.74 -2.43
CA THR A 97 -5.18 -19.55 -1.82
C THR A 97 -3.81 -19.87 -1.18
N LYS A 98 -2.74 -19.57 -1.87
CA LYS A 98 -1.39 -19.72 -1.34
C LYS A 98 -1.13 -18.58 -0.36
N SER A 99 -1.18 -18.87 0.92
CA SER A 99 -0.69 -17.99 1.98
C SER A 99 0.75 -17.56 1.69
N ARG A 100 1.07 -16.28 1.88
CA ARG A 100 2.34 -15.61 1.54
C ARG A 100 3.55 -16.03 2.36
N VAL A 101 3.62 -17.24 2.86
CA VAL A 101 4.77 -17.76 3.59
C VAL A 101 5.55 -18.76 2.74
N THR A 102 6.20 -18.23 1.72
CA THR A 102 7.35 -18.93 1.15
C THR A 102 8.58 -18.17 1.63
N LEU A 103 9.28 -18.71 2.62
CA LEU A 103 10.55 -18.19 3.14
C LEU A 103 11.65 -18.07 2.07
N GLY A 104 11.41 -18.50 0.84
CA GLY A 104 12.32 -18.44 -0.30
C GLY A 104 11.71 -17.93 -1.62
N GLY A 105 10.41 -17.53 -1.64
CA GLY A 105 9.78 -17.02 -2.84
C GLY A 105 10.13 -15.54 -3.11
N SER A 106 10.10 -15.13 -4.39
CA SER A 106 10.24 -13.73 -4.76
C SER A 106 9.08 -12.92 -4.17
N GLU A 107 9.37 -11.88 -3.36
CA GLU A 107 8.37 -10.92 -2.86
C GLU A 107 7.57 -10.29 -4.02
N THR A 108 8.22 -10.14 -5.17
CA THR A 108 7.62 -9.68 -6.41
C THR A 108 6.58 -10.67 -6.93
N SER A 109 6.93 -11.96 -7.02
CA SER A 109 5.99 -13.00 -7.47
C SER A 109 4.82 -13.16 -6.52
N ALA A 110 5.05 -13.05 -5.22
CA ALA A 110 3.99 -13.07 -4.22
C ALA A 110 3.01 -11.88 -4.42
N TYR A 111 3.54 -10.67 -4.61
CA TYR A 111 2.73 -9.48 -4.89
C TYR A 111 1.90 -9.63 -6.17
N LEU A 112 2.52 -10.07 -7.27
CA LEU A 112 1.82 -10.28 -8.54
C LEU A 112 0.71 -11.32 -8.41
N SER A 113 0.98 -12.41 -7.68
CA SER A 113 0.00 -13.46 -7.43
C SER A 113 -1.17 -12.98 -6.55
N GLU A 114 -0.90 -12.21 -5.49
CA GLU A 114 -1.94 -11.67 -4.62
C GLU A 114 -2.87 -10.71 -5.36
N VAL A 115 -2.31 -9.79 -6.15
CA VAL A 115 -3.10 -8.85 -6.97
C VAL A 115 -3.91 -9.59 -8.04
N GLY A 116 -3.30 -10.60 -8.69
CA GLY A 116 -3.98 -11.44 -9.67
C GLY A 116 -5.14 -12.25 -9.08
N ASN A 117 -5.02 -12.71 -7.83
CA ASN A 117 -6.10 -13.41 -7.13
C ASN A 117 -7.34 -12.53 -6.87
N GLU A 118 -7.15 -11.21 -6.79
CA GLU A 118 -8.23 -10.23 -6.72
C GLU A 118 -8.78 -9.82 -8.10
N HIS A 119 -8.38 -10.50 -9.18
CA HIS A 119 -8.73 -10.18 -10.58
C HIS A 119 -8.31 -8.76 -10.98
N ARG A 120 -7.23 -8.25 -10.39
CA ARG A 120 -6.67 -6.93 -10.66
C ARG A 120 -5.36 -7.06 -11.42
N SER A 121 -4.98 -6.00 -12.14
CA SER A 121 -3.73 -5.95 -12.90
C SER A 121 -2.61 -5.34 -12.05
N ALA A 122 -1.54 -6.11 -11.81
CA ALA A 122 -0.35 -5.60 -11.16
C ALA A 122 0.71 -5.19 -12.20
N ASP A 123 1.31 -4.02 -12.00
CA ASP A 123 2.45 -3.54 -12.77
C ASP A 123 3.57 -3.08 -11.85
N LEU A 124 4.78 -3.37 -12.26
CA LEU A 124 6.01 -2.99 -11.59
C LEU A 124 6.72 -1.92 -12.42
N GLY A 125 6.76 -0.71 -11.89
CA GLY A 125 7.53 0.35 -12.51
C GLY A 125 9.02 0.02 -12.60
N PRO A 126 9.80 0.83 -13.35
CA PRO A 126 11.23 0.65 -13.45
C PRO A 126 11.91 0.76 -12.08
N ILE A 127 13.03 0.03 -11.93
CA ILE A 127 13.82 0.09 -10.71
C ILE A 127 14.80 1.26 -10.80
N THR A 128 14.78 2.13 -9.82
CA THR A 128 15.81 3.17 -9.64
C THR A 128 16.85 2.67 -8.65
N ILE A 129 18.12 2.73 -9.03
CA ILE A 129 19.24 2.24 -8.23
C ILE A 129 20.10 3.40 -7.78
N ALA A 130 20.54 3.34 -6.52
CA ALA A 130 21.51 4.25 -5.96
C ALA A 130 22.45 3.51 -5.01
N VAL A 131 23.71 3.94 -4.96
CA VAL A 131 24.66 3.60 -3.90
C VAL A 131 24.78 4.81 -2.99
N LEU A 132 24.44 4.65 -1.72
CA LEU A 132 24.33 5.76 -0.78
C LEU A 132 24.60 5.32 0.66
N VAL A 133 24.89 6.28 1.53
CA VAL A 133 24.82 6.06 2.99
C VAL A 133 23.33 5.94 3.35
N PRO A 134 22.92 4.85 4.00
CA PRO A 134 21.50 4.61 4.28
C PRO A 134 20.92 5.63 5.25
N PRO A 135 19.59 5.90 5.19
CA PRO A 135 18.90 6.62 6.24
C PRO A 135 19.19 5.98 7.61
N PRO A 136 19.28 6.76 8.71
CA PRO A 136 19.66 6.23 10.02
C PRO A 136 18.83 5.02 10.47
N VAL A 137 17.52 5.04 10.22
CA VAL A 137 16.60 3.94 10.55
C VAL A 137 16.91 2.66 9.77
N VAL A 138 17.38 2.77 8.54
CA VAL A 138 17.80 1.61 7.70
C VAL A 138 19.16 1.14 8.13
N GLY A 139 20.12 2.06 8.32
CA GLY A 139 21.48 1.73 8.74
C GLY A 139 21.51 0.98 10.07
N SER A 140 20.71 1.43 11.07
CA SER A 140 20.60 0.74 12.35
C SER A 140 20.04 -0.68 12.23
N ARG A 141 19.06 -0.90 11.35
CA ARG A 141 18.48 -2.23 11.11
C ARG A 141 19.40 -3.17 10.35
N LEU A 142 20.21 -2.64 9.43
CA LEU A 142 21.25 -3.40 8.71
C LEU A 142 22.53 -3.57 9.54
N ARG A 143 22.62 -2.91 10.72
CA ARG A 143 23.83 -2.83 11.55
C ARG A 143 25.03 -2.25 10.80
N CYS A 144 24.79 -1.27 9.93
CA CYS A 144 25.84 -0.58 9.21
C CYS A 144 26.76 0.19 10.15
N GLN A 145 28.04 0.20 9.84
CA GLN A 145 29.01 1.09 10.48
C GLN A 145 28.82 2.53 9.98
N PRO A 146 29.25 3.55 10.75
CA PRO A 146 29.20 4.94 10.29
C PRO A 146 29.89 5.12 8.95
N GLY A 147 29.17 5.70 7.95
CA GLY A 147 29.67 5.90 6.62
C GLY A 147 29.61 4.69 5.67
N GLU A 148 29.21 3.52 6.18
CA GLU A 148 29.02 2.34 5.33
C GLU A 148 27.87 2.58 4.33
N GLN A 149 28.12 2.21 3.07
CA GLN A 149 27.16 2.39 1.98
C GLN A 149 26.33 1.14 1.73
N VAL A 150 25.18 1.36 1.13
CA VAL A 150 24.22 0.33 0.71
C VAL A 150 23.82 0.53 -0.74
N VAL A 151 23.37 -0.55 -1.37
CA VAL A 151 22.63 -0.49 -2.63
C VAL A 151 21.17 -0.30 -2.31
N SER A 152 20.56 0.74 -2.85
CA SER A 152 19.14 1.05 -2.78
C SER A 152 18.48 0.68 -4.11
N ARG A 153 17.39 -0.07 -4.06
CA ARG A 153 16.56 -0.47 -5.21
C ARG A 153 15.13 0.01 -4.97
N LEU A 154 14.79 1.15 -5.57
CA LEU A 154 13.50 1.81 -5.43
C LEU A 154 12.58 1.41 -6.58
N GLN A 155 11.36 1.00 -6.28
CA GLN A 155 10.36 0.61 -7.27
C GLN A 155 8.96 1.07 -6.86
N ILE A 156 8.20 1.60 -7.81
CA ILE A 156 6.77 1.88 -7.64
C ILE A 156 6.00 0.64 -8.05
N ARG A 157 5.10 0.19 -7.19
CA ARG A 157 4.15 -0.88 -7.49
C ARG A 157 2.81 -0.26 -7.83
N ARG A 158 2.20 -0.73 -8.92
CA ARG A 158 0.91 -0.25 -9.40
C ARG A 158 -0.11 -1.38 -9.38
N ILE A 159 -1.34 -1.02 -9.10
CA ILE A 159 -2.51 -1.90 -9.28
C ILE A 159 -3.49 -1.13 -10.18
N ASP A 160 -3.92 -1.74 -11.27
CA ASP A 160 -4.80 -1.13 -12.28
C ASP A 160 -4.25 0.21 -12.81
N SER A 161 -2.92 0.26 -13.05
CA SER A 161 -2.15 1.42 -13.50
C SER A 161 -1.99 2.55 -12.47
N GLU A 162 -2.65 2.49 -11.31
CA GLU A 162 -2.53 3.48 -10.24
C GLU A 162 -1.37 3.15 -9.30
N PRO A 163 -0.55 4.13 -8.87
CA PRO A 163 0.48 3.93 -7.86
C PRO A 163 -0.13 3.43 -6.55
N TRP A 164 0.31 2.25 -6.08
CA TRP A 164 -0.27 1.59 -4.91
C TRP A 164 0.68 1.53 -3.73
N SER A 165 1.96 1.34 -4.00
CA SER A 165 3.00 1.42 -2.98
C SER A 165 4.35 1.81 -3.58
N LEU A 166 5.21 2.39 -2.74
CA LEU A 166 6.59 2.74 -3.05
C LEU A 166 7.50 1.86 -2.21
N GLN A 167 8.25 0.97 -2.85
CA GLN A 167 9.14 0.05 -2.16
C GLN A 167 10.59 0.40 -2.42
N ASN A 168 11.40 0.49 -1.36
CA ASN A 168 12.84 0.64 -1.45
C ASN A 168 13.53 -0.47 -0.66
N SER A 169 14.31 -1.31 -1.35
CA SER A 169 15.07 -2.39 -0.74
C SER A 169 16.54 -2.01 -0.67
N TYR A 170 17.11 -2.12 0.53
CA TYR A 170 18.48 -1.76 0.84
C TYR A 170 19.30 -3.01 1.14
N TYR A 171 20.44 -3.14 0.46
CA TYR A 171 21.37 -4.26 0.58
C TYR A 171 22.74 -3.73 0.97
N PRO A 172 23.49 -4.41 1.86
CA PRO A 172 24.89 -4.05 2.13
C PRO A 172 25.72 -3.99 0.85
N LEU A 173 26.51 -2.92 0.66
CA LEU A 173 27.31 -2.75 -0.55
C LEU A 173 28.33 -3.89 -0.75
N ARG A 174 28.79 -4.51 0.35
CA ARG A 174 29.68 -5.68 0.28
C ARG A 174 29.12 -6.83 -0.57
N PHE A 175 27.79 -6.98 -0.68
CA PHE A 175 27.19 -8.01 -1.53
C PHE A 175 27.60 -7.87 -3.00
N ILE A 176 27.82 -6.63 -3.45
CA ILE A 176 28.30 -6.38 -4.82
C ILE A 176 29.73 -6.85 -4.98
N THR A 177 30.61 -6.53 -4.01
CA THR A 177 32.02 -6.94 -4.03
C THR A 177 32.18 -8.46 -3.88
N ASP A 178 31.24 -9.10 -3.23
CA ASP A 178 31.21 -10.55 -2.99
C ASP A 178 30.60 -11.32 -4.18
N GLY A 179 30.07 -10.64 -5.23
CA GLY A 179 29.61 -11.27 -6.47
C GLY A 179 28.17 -10.93 -6.89
N ALA A 180 27.32 -10.41 -5.99
CA ALA A 180 25.91 -10.14 -6.31
C ALA A 180 25.70 -8.87 -7.17
N VAL A 181 26.41 -8.77 -8.29
CA VAL A 181 26.45 -7.58 -9.17
C VAL A 181 25.10 -7.24 -9.81
N ARG A 182 24.20 -8.22 -9.97
CA ARG A 182 22.86 -7.99 -10.52
C ARG A 182 21.97 -7.13 -9.61
N LEU A 183 22.34 -6.91 -8.36
CA LEU A 183 21.67 -5.91 -7.51
C LEU A 183 21.81 -4.49 -8.08
N LEU A 184 22.78 -4.23 -8.95
CA LEU A 184 22.96 -2.97 -9.68
C LEU A 184 22.21 -2.94 -11.04
N SER A 185 21.48 -4.01 -11.41
CA SER A 185 20.67 -4.00 -12.62
C SER A 185 19.34 -3.29 -12.40
N VAL A 186 18.96 -2.44 -13.35
CA VAL A 186 17.63 -1.80 -13.40
C VAL A 186 16.50 -2.79 -13.73
N ASP A 187 16.87 -4.00 -14.18
CA ASP A 187 15.91 -5.05 -14.46
C ASP A 187 15.50 -5.81 -13.20
N ASN A 188 14.33 -6.40 -13.22
CA ASN A 188 13.93 -7.32 -12.20
C ASN A 188 14.76 -8.61 -12.28
N ILE A 189 15.19 -9.10 -11.14
CA ILE A 189 15.85 -10.39 -11.01
C ILE A 189 14.75 -11.46 -11.09
N SER A 190 14.72 -12.22 -12.17
CA SER A 190 13.62 -13.12 -12.54
C SER A 190 13.30 -14.18 -11.48
N GLU A 191 14.34 -14.78 -10.89
CA GLU A 191 14.25 -15.74 -9.80
C GLU A 191 13.92 -15.07 -8.45
N GLY A 192 13.95 -13.76 -8.41
CA GLY A 192 13.82 -12.96 -7.20
C GLY A 192 15.12 -12.77 -6.45
N THR A 193 15.26 -11.63 -5.75
CA THR A 193 16.50 -11.28 -5.02
C THR A 193 16.85 -12.25 -3.90
N VAL A 194 15.88 -12.92 -3.28
CA VAL A 194 16.13 -13.89 -2.22
C VAL A 194 16.84 -15.11 -2.77
N GLN A 195 16.32 -15.71 -3.86
CA GLN A 195 16.94 -16.86 -4.51
C GLN A 195 18.29 -16.48 -5.10
N TYR A 196 18.39 -15.35 -5.77
CA TYR A 196 19.63 -14.84 -6.32
C TYR A 196 20.75 -14.72 -5.27
N LEU A 197 20.47 -14.12 -4.11
CA LEU A 197 21.45 -13.99 -3.04
C LEU A 197 21.85 -15.33 -2.42
N LYS A 198 20.91 -16.29 -2.39
CA LYS A 198 21.21 -17.64 -1.97
C LYS A 198 22.17 -18.35 -2.93
N ASP A 199 21.91 -18.23 -4.23
CA ASP A 199 22.72 -18.90 -5.27
C ASP A 199 24.12 -18.27 -5.41
N GLU A 200 24.21 -16.93 -5.37
CA GLU A 200 25.48 -16.22 -5.58
C GLU A 200 26.35 -16.13 -4.33
N LEU A 201 25.74 -15.91 -3.16
CA LEU A 201 26.48 -15.60 -1.93
C LEU A 201 26.23 -16.63 -0.81
N GLY A 202 25.40 -17.65 -1.02
CA GLY A 202 25.03 -18.58 0.02
C GLY A 202 24.21 -17.94 1.15
N ILE A 203 23.59 -16.77 0.91
CA ILE A 203 22.77 -16.07 1.89
C ILE A 203 21.36 -16.66 1.85
N ASP A 204 21.06 -17.54 2.80
CA ASP A 204 19.75 -18.17 2.92
C ASP A 204 18.88 -17.34 3.87
N GLN A 205 17.82 -16.69 3.34
CA GLN A 205 16.90 -15.92 4.15
C GLN A 205 16.01 -16.85 4.97
N VAL A 206 16.20 -16.89 6.28
CA VAL A 206 15.46 -17.78 7.20
C VAL A 206 14.28 -17.10 7.89
N GLY A 207 14.17 -15.77 7.79
CA GLY A 207 13.06 -15.04 8.39
C GLY A 207 13.14 -13.54 8.14
N TYR A 208 12.13 -12.85 8.63
CA TYR A 208 12.10 -11.38 8.62
C TYR A 208 11.35 -10.84 9.84
N ARG A 209 11.57 -9.57 10.13
CA ARG A 209 10.85 -8.81 11.15
C ARG A 209 10.24 -7.58 10.52
N ASP A 210 8.94 -7.42 10.76
CA ASP A 210 8.17 -6.28 10.27
C ASP A 210 7.89 -5.28 11.39
N TRP A 211 8.08 -4.00 11.05
CA TRP A 211 7.66 -2.87 11.87
C TRP A 211 6.76 -1.99 11.01
N ILE A 212 5.54 -1.76 11.49
CA ILE A 212 4.58 -0.90 10.81
C ILE A 212 4.42 0.36 11.65
N THR A 213 4.55 1.50 10.99
CA THR A 213 4.28 2.82 11.57
C THR A 213 3.35 3.59 10.66
N ALA A 214 2.70 4.64 11.17
CA ALA A 214 1.91 5.56 10.38
C ALA A 214 2.47 6.98 10.56
N ARG A 215 2.43 7.78 9.47
CA ARG A 215 2.79 9.20 9.46
C ARG A 215 2.05 9.92 8.34
N ASN A 216 2.11 11.24 8.35
CA ASN A 216 1.63 12.00 7.20
C ASN A 216 2.54 11.75 5.99
N ALA A 217 1.93 11.75 4.80
CA ALA A 217 2.64 11.65 3.53
C ALA A 217 3.52 12.88 3.31
N ASP A 218 4.75 12.66 2.85
CA ASP A 218 5.59 13.76 2.41
C ASP A 218 5.17 14.32 1.05
N SER A 219 5.77 15.45 0.61
CA SER A 219 5.39 16.14 -0.63
C SER A 219 5.59 15.28 -1.89
N ASN A 220 6.57 14.37 -1.89
CA ASN A 220 6.83 13.48 -3.03
C ASN A 220 5.81 12.34 -3.06
N GLU A 221 5.49 11.80 -1.89
CA GLU A 221 4.45 10.77 -1.72
C GLU A 221 3.07 11.29 -2.06
N GLN A 222 2.75 12.53 -1.63
CA GLN A 222 1.50 13.21 -1.99
C GLN A 222 1.36 13.32 -3.52
N LYS A 223 2.42 13.76 -4.21
CA LYS A 223 2.43 13.87 -5.68
C LYS A 223 2.35 12.51 -6.35
N LEU A 224 3.13 11.53 -5.86
CA LEU A 224 3.20 10.19 -6.45
C LEU A 224 1.85 9.49 -6.37
N PHE A 225 1.21 9.53 -5.22
CA PHE A 225 -0.02 8.80 -4.94
C PHE A 225 -1.31 9.63 -5.14
N GLY A 226 -1.19 10.90 -5.51
CA GLY A 226 -2.32 11.80 -5.65
C GLY A 226 -3.05 12.10 -4.34
N LEU A 227 -2.31 12.20 -3.22
CA LEU A 227 -2.86 12.34 -1.89
C LEU A 227 -3.08 13.81 -1.49
N SER A 228 -4.03 14.04 -0.59
CA SER A 228 -4.21 15.32 0.07
C SER A 228 -3.04 15.65 1.02
N HIS A 229 -2.91 16.93 1.40
CA HIS A 229 -1.84 17.41 2.28
C HIS A 229 -1.78 16.67 3.64
N ASP A 230 -2.93 16.29 4.19
CA ASP A 230 -3.05 15.67 5.50
C ASP A 230 -3.17 14.14 5.43
N ALA A 231 -2.97 13.55 4.25
CA ALA A 231 -3.13 12.12 4.06
C ALA A 231 -2.11 11.32 4.85
N THR A 232 -2.58 10.23 5.42
CA THR A 232 -1.75 9.29 6.18
C THR A 232 -1.21 8.20 5.27
N VAL A 233 0.04 7.78 5.51
CA VAL A 233 0.65 6.59 4.92
C VAL A 233 1.08 5.63 6.01
N PHE A 234 0.96 4.33 5.73
CA PHE A 234 1.66 3.30 6.49
C PHE A 234 3.07 3.14 5.95
N VAL A 235 4.02 2.93 6.83
CA VAL A 235 5.42 2.63 6.48
C VAL A 235 5.79 1.31 7.11
N LEU A 236 6.02 0.30 6.26
CA LEU A 236 6.47 -1.02 6.66
C LEU A 236 7.99 -1.11 6.51
N TYR A 237 8.68 -1.38 7.60
CA TYR A 237 10.11 -1.68 7.62
C TYR A 237 10.28 -3.18 7.82
N ARG A 238 10.64 -3.90 6.77
CA ARG A 238 10.95 -5.33 6.83
C ARG A 238 12.45 -5.54 6.88
N THR A 239 12.94 -6.15 7.94
CA THR A 239 14.33 -6.59 8.05
C THR A 239 14.39 -8.08 7.83
N ALA A 240 15.05 -8.52 6.78
CA ALA A 240 15.31 -9.93 6.49
C ALA A 240 16.60 -10.39 7.17
N PHE A 241 16.61 -11.63 7.65
CA PHE A 241 17.72 -12.26 8.36
C PHE A 241 18.17 -13.51 7.63
N ASP A 242 19.49 -13.69 7.57
CA ASP A 242 20.12 -14.88 7.01
C ASP A 242 20.18 -16.06 8.03
N GLN A 243 20.73 -17.16 7.60
CA GLN A 243 20.93 -18.39 8.41
C GLN A 243 21.80 -18.17 9.66
N HIS A 244 22.56 -17.08 9.71
CA HIS A 244 23.39 -16.68 10.86
C HIS A 244 22.72 -15.58 11.70
N GLN A 245 21.42 -15.32 11.46
CA GLN A 245 20.66 -14.26 12.11
C GLN A 245 21.26 -12.85 11.92
N GLN A 246 22.01 -12.65 10.82
CA GLN A 246 22.49 -11.33 10.43
C GLN A 246 21.50 -10.67 9.47
N PRO A 247 21.31 -9.35 9.58
CA PRO A 247 20.43 -8.63 8.65
C PRO A 247 21.06 -8.63 7.26
N SER A 248 20.35 -9.17 6.29
CA SER A 248 20.78 -9.27 4.89
C SER A 248 20.12 -8.21 4.00
N ARG A 249 18.95 -7.73 4.40
CA ARG A 249 18.19 -6.72 3.65
C ARG A 249 17.26 -5.94 4.59
N VAL A 250 17.07 -4.65 4.30
CA VAL A 250 15.95 -3.87 4.83
C VAL A 250 15.12 -3.38 3.67
N THR A 251 13.84 -3.66 3.69
CA THR A 251 12.87 -3.11 2.73
C THR A 251 11.96 -2.13 3.44
N VAL A 252 11.87 -0.92 2.90
CA VAL A 252 10.94 0.12 3.35
C VAL A 252 9.86 0.25 2.30
N THR A 253 8.63 0.00 2.70
CA THR A 253 7.47 0.16 1.79
C THR A 253 6.50 1.18 2.37
N VAL A 254 6.17 2.16 1.55
CA VAL A 254 5.18 3.19 1.87
C VAL A 254 3.87 2.85 1.17
N PHE A 255 2.79 2.85 1.94
CA PHE A 255 1.44 2.52 1.48
C PHE A 255 0.48 3.65 1.84
N PRO A 256 -0.23 4.27 0.89
CA PRO A 256 -1.35 5.15 1.19
C PRO A 256 -2.40 4.43 2.07
N ALA A 257 -2.79 5.04 3.19
CA ALA A 257 -3.69 4.39 4.14
C ALA A 257 -5.15 4.31 3.65
N ASP A 258 -5.51 5.14 2.67
CA ASP A 258 -6.85 5.20 2.05
C ASP A 258 -7.18 3.97 1.19
N ARG A 259 -6.16 3.20 0.77
CA ARG A 259 -6.28 2.09 -0.18
C ARG A 259 -5.53 0.82 0.21
N ASN A 260 -4.98 0.75 1.40
CA ASN A 260 -4.23 -0.41 1.89
C ASN A 260 -4.69 -0.84 3.27
N GLN A 261 -4.83 -2.15 3.46
CA GLN A 261 -5.15 -2.78 4.74
C GLN A 261 -4.13 -3.88 5.03
N PHE A 262 -3.88 -4.14 6.30
CA PHE A 262 -3.01 -5.22 6.74
C PHE A 262 -3.79 -6.19 7.61
N ILE A 263 -3.65 -7.49 7.33
CA ILE A 263 -4.19 -8.56 8.16
C ILE A 263 -3.03 -9.34 8.78
N ILE A 264 -3.14 -9.56 10.08
CA ILE A 264 -2.21 -10.43 10.82
C ILE A 264 -3.05 -11.55 11.41
N ASN A 265 -2.87 -12.77 10.91
CA ASN A 265 -3.49 -13.96 11.45
C ASN A 265 -2.56 -14.59 12.48
N VAL A 266 -3.08 -14.97 13.64
CA VAL A 266 -2.34 -15.65 14.70
C VAL A 266 -3.07 -16.96 15.02
N GLY A 267 -2.39 -18.08 14.84
CA GLY A 267 -3.00 -19.41 15.00
C GLY A 267 -3.88 -19.82 13.81
N GLN A 268 -4.75 -20.81 14.02
CA GLN A 268 -5.68 -21.29 13.00
C GLN A 268 -6.91 -20.38 12.97
N VAL A 269 -7.08 -19.63 11.90
CA VAL A 269 -8.23 -18.76 11.67
C VAL A 269 -8.84 -19.08 10.30
N PRO A 270 -10.18 -18.99 10.14
CA PRO A 270 -10.79 -19.14 8.83
C PRO A 270 -10.29 -18.04 7.87
N PRO A 271 -10.35 -18.27 6.55
CA PRO A 271 -10.06 -17.21 5.59
C PRO A 271 -10.99 -16.02 5.83
N PRO A 272 -10.53 -14.79 5.60
CA PRO A 272 -11.35 -13.61 5.79
C PRO A 272 -12.60 -13.66 4.88
N GLU A 273 -13.77 -13.36 5.48
CA GLU A 273 -15.07 -13.48 4.80
C GLU A 273 -15.38 -12.36 3.80
N TYR A 274 -14.53 -11.33 3.69
CA TYR A 274 -14.83 -10.30 2.70
C TYR A 274 -14.48 -10.80 1.29
N LYS A 275 -15.48 -11.30 0.61
CA LYS A 275 -15.55 -11.21 -0.83
C LYS A 275 -15.79 -9.73 -1.13
N ALA A 276 -14.96 -9.12 -1.97
CA ALA A 276 -15.34 -7.89 -2.62
C ALA A 276 -16.77 -8.09 -3.13
N GLU A 277 -17.71 -7.26 -2.70
CA GLU A 277 -19.05 -7.26 -3.28
C GLU A 277 -18.86 -7.04 -4.77
N ALA A 278 -19.08 -8.08 -5.55
CA ALA A 278 -19.11 -7.95 -7.00
C ALA A 278 -20.14 -6.86 -7.31
N PRO A 279 -19.86 -5.93 -8.24
CA PRO A 279 -20.83 -4.93 -8.63
C PRO A 279 -22.10 -5.69 -9.05
N ALA A 280 -23.24 -5.33 -8.42
CA ALA A 280 -24.52 -5.92 -8.76
C ALA A 280 -24.70 -5.80 -10.26
N ASP A 281 -24.84 -6.94 -10.93
CA ASP A 281 -25.09 -7.02 -12.35
C ASP A 281 -26.20 -6.05 -12.74
N ALA A 282 -25.87 -5.05 -13.53
CA ALA A 282 -26.82 -4.24 -14.26
C ALA A 282 -27.40 -5.11 -15.39
N SER A 283 -28.30 -6.04 -15.02
CA SER A 283 -29.05 -6.86 -15.96
C SER A 283 -30.49 -6.94 -15.45
N SER A 284 -31.31 -5.97 -15.82
CA SER A 284 -32.74 -6.15 -16.18
C SER A 284 -33.32 -4.81 -16.66
#